data_18e9e5ebb7701a5bb6bd93a0dd866b8b
#
_entry.id   18e9e5ebb7701a5bb6bd93a0dd866b8b
#
_cell.length_a   1.000
_cell.length_b   1.000
_cell.length_c   1.000
_cell.angle_alpha   90.00
_cell.angle_beta   90.00
_cell.angle_gamma   90.00
#
_symmetry.space_group_name_H-M   'P 1'
#
loop_
_entity.id
_entity.type
_entity.pdbx_description
1 polymer ?
#
loop_
_entity_poly.entity_id
_entity_poly.type
_entity_poly.pdbx_seq_one_letter_code
_entity_poly.pdbx_strand_id
1 'polypeptide(L)'
;MTAGVSNGKLTRPRQAVILAGGRGTRMLPYTEARPKTMIEFHGKPFLEYVVEMLRDQGLNRFLMLLGYLPEVIQKHFGDGSRWGVEIDYSVSDPDTLTSRRIQLAQHLIDPCFLLMYCDNYWPMQMGKMWDKFVAADVPAMITVYSNKDKFSKDSVLIGEDGRVKVFDRSRKTPGLSGVEISYAILRREVLDLLPQQEMLVEEALYTPLAQQHRLAAYVSDHRYYSVGSRERLPITNVFFARQPSVILDRDGVINKRRPRAEYVRNWSEFEWLEGAKEALRMLGQAGFRVIVVSNQAGIARGAMSAADLAQIHEQLQSEVNQVGGHIHAIYHCPHDWDAGCDCRKPKAGMLFQAQVDFHLDLSRTFFIGDDERDGQAADSAGCPFLRVTEEQSLLDCVRQMLGNSACKRVWENTSGIRRKAACQNAF
;
A
#
# COMPACT_ATOMS: atom_id res chain seq x y z
N MET A 1 -34.19 1.15 34.48
CA MET A 1 -33.42 -0.11 34.43
C MET A 1 -32.31 0.08 33.39
N THR A 2 -31.13 0.39 33.87
CA THR A 2 -29.94 0.64 33.07
C THR A 2 -29.39 -0.71 32.58
N ALA A 3 -29.52 -0.99 31.28
CA ALA A 3 -28.90 -2.16 30.67
C ALA A 3 -27.39 -1.98 30.72
N GLY A 4 -26.72 -2.86 31.48
CA GLY A 4 -25.27 -2.88 31.63
C GLY A 4 -24.58 -3.12 30.31
N VAL A 5 -23.72 -2.19 29.91
CA VAL A 5 -22.75 -2.38 28.86
C VAL A 5 -21.74 -3.41 29.34
N SER A 6 -21.77 -4.63 28.80
CA SER A 6 -20.73 -5.60 29.06
C SER A 6 -19.43 -5.05 28.42
N ASN A 7 -18.41 -4.87 29.25
CA ASN A 7 -17.04 -4.56 28.84
C ASN A 7 -16.42 -5.73 28.04
N GLY A 8 -16.97 -6.04 26.88
CA GLY A 8 -16.37 -6.94 25.91
C GLY A 8 -15.13 -6.27 25.33
N LYS A 9 -13.96 -6.87 25.56
CA LYS A 9 -12.68 -6.41 24.99
C LYS A 9 -12.86 -6.23 23.48
N LEU A 10 -12.67 -5.01 22.98
CA LEU A 10 -12.76 -4.70 21.55
C LEU A 10 -11.78 -5.61 20.79
N THR A 11 -12.28 -6.35 19.81
CA THR A 11 -11.49 -7.28 19.00
C THR A 11 -11.22 -6.73 17.60
N ARG A 12 -10.06 -7.05 17.07
CA ARG A 12 -9.66 -6.68 15.71
C ARG A 12 -10.72 -7.14 14.70
N PRO A 13 -11.10 -6.31 13.71
CA PRO A 13 -12.08 -6.68 12.71
C PRO A 13 -11.69 -7.95 11.94
N ARG A 14 -12.66 -8.83 11.75
CA ARG A 14 -12.58 -10.00 10.86
C ARG A 14 -13.53 -9.87 9.68
N GLN A 15 -14.43 -8.91 9.74
CA GLN A 15 -15.42 -8.65 8.70
C GLN A 15 -15.04 -7.38 7.90
N ALA A 16 -15.15 -7.47 6.57
CA ALA A 16 -15.15 -6.35 5.65
C ALA A 16 -16.55 -6.16 5.06
N VAL A 17 -17.11 -4.95 5.21
CA VAL A 17 -18.36 -4.51 4.57
C VAL A 17 -18.00 -3.70 3.34
N ILE A 18 -18.33 -4.23 2.16
CA ILE A 18 -17.91 -3.69 0.87
C ILE A 18 -19.07 -3.07 0.11
N LEU A 19 -19.01 -1.77 -0.13
CA LEU A 19 -19.98 -1.01 -0.90
C LEU A 19 -19.72 -1.18 -2.40
N ALA A 20 -20.50 -2.04 -3.07
CA ALA A 20 -20.32 -2.43 -4.47
C ALA A 20 -21.60 -2.30 -5.32
N GLY A 21 -22.52 -1.39 -4.97
CA GLY A 21 -23.83 -1.31 -5.59
C GLY A 21 -24.00 -0.27 -6.72
N GLY A 22 -23.01 0.59 -6.96
CA GLY A 22 -23.16 1.71 -7.90
C GLY A 22 -23.06 1.32 -9.37
N ARG A 23 -23.78 2.05 -10.26
CA ARG A 23 -23.83 1.83 -11.73
C ARG A 23 -22.47 2.07 -12.44
N GLY A 24 -21.58 2.86 -11.88
CA GLY A 24 -20.26 3.13 -12.49
C GLY A 24 -20.32 3.89 -13.83
N THR A 25 -21.28 4.80 -14.01
CA THR A 25 -21.54 5.52 -15.28
C THR A 25 -20.35 6.26 -15.86
N ARG A 26 -19.41 6.75 -15.01
CA ARG A 26 -18.15 7.37 -15.45
C ARG A 26 -17.21 6.40 -16.18
N MET A 27 -17.48 5.10 -16.06
CA MET A 27 -16.62 4.04 -16.63
C MET A 27 -17.18 3.44 -17.92
N LEU A 28 -18.31 3.96 -18.45
CA LEU A 28 -18.82 3.51 -19.74
C LEU A 28 -17.77 3.66 -20.85
N PRO A 29 -17.63 2.69 -21.80
CA PRO A 29 -18.49 1.49 -21.96
C PRO A 29 -18.09 0.27 -21.10
N TYR A 30 -17.01 0.33 -20.32
CA TYR A 30 -16.51 -0.82 -19.53
C TYR A 30 -17.56 -1.41 -18.58
N THR A 31 -18.55 -0.61 -18.17
CA THR A 31 -19.58 -0.98 -17.18
C THR A 31 -20.94 -1.30 -17.80
N GLU A 32 -21.05 -1.47 -19.11
CA GLU A 32 -22.32 -1.86 -19.76
C GLU A 32 -22.79 -3.26 -19.33
N ALA A 33 -21.86 -4.22 -19.28
CA ALA A 33 -22.14 -5.62 -19.00
C ALA A 33 -21.56 -6.14 -17.69
N ARG A 34 -20.94 -5.29 -16.89
CA ARG A 34 -20.32 -5.68 -15.62
C ARG A 34 -20.20 -4.50 -14.65
N PRO A 35 -20.24 -4.71 -13.32
CA PRO A 35 -19.88 -3.69 -12.34
C PRO A 35 -18.45 -3.22 -12.54
N LYS A 36 -18.13 -1.94 -12.24
CA LYS A 36 -16.79 -1.36 -12.41
C LYS A 36 -15.66 -2.16 -11.71
N THR A 37 -15.99 -2.81 -10.61
CA THR A 37 -15.04 -3.62 -9.83
C THR A 37 -14.75 -4.99 -10.42
N MET A 38 -15.53 -5.37 -11.44
CA MET A 38 -15.31 -6.58 -12.25
C MET A 38 -14.51 -6.29 -13.53
N ILE A 39 -13.97 -5.06 -13.69
CA ILE A 39 -12.97 -4.75 -14.73
C ILE A 39 -11.72 -5.56 -14.43
N GLU A 40 -11.22 -6.23 -15.47
CA GLU A 40 -10.09 -7.16 -15.34
C GLU A 40 -8.75 -6.48 -15.57
N PHE A 41 -7.77 -6.87 -14.75
CA PHE A 41 -6.35 -6.57 -14.91
C PHE A 41 -5.58 -7.89 -14.92
N HIS A 42 -4.78 -8.12 -15.96
CA HIS A 42 -3.98 -9.34 -16.11
C HIS A 42 -4.81 -10.63 -15.94
N GLY A 43 -6.06 -10.63 -16.46
CA GLY A 43 -6.97 -11.78 -16.44
C GLY A 43 -7.67 -12.03 -15.11
N LYS A 44 -7.66 -11.06 -14.18
CA LYS A 44 -8.30 -11.16 -12.87
C LYS A 44 -9.14 -9.90 -12.59
N PRO A 45 -10.41 -10.01 -12.12
CA PRO A 45 -11.21 -8.86 -11.72
C PRO A 45 -10.54 -8.02 -10.60
N PHE A 46 -10.71 -6.71 -10.65
CA PHE A 46 -10.19 -5.80 -9.62
C PHE A 46 -10.64 -6.19 -8.21
N LEU A 47 -11.93 -6.54 -8.04
CA LEU A 47 -12.47 -6.94 -6.73
C LEU A 47 -11.81 -8.21 -6.18
N GLU A 48 -11.31 -9.10 -7.03
CA GLU A 48 -10.58 -10.30 -6.59
C GLU A 48 -9.24 -9.93 -5.96
N TYR A 49 -8.50 -8.96 -6.53
CA TYR A 49 -7.28 -8.43 -5.88
C TYR A 49 -7.58 -7.81 -4.51
N VAL A 50 -8.73 -7.12 -4.38
CA VAL A 50 -9.17 -6.54 -3.10
C VAL A 50 -9.48 -7.64 -2.08
N VAL A 51 -10.26 -8.65 -2.46
CA VAL A 51 -10.63 -9.79 -1.57
C VAL A 51 -9.38 -10.52 -1.09
N GLU A 52 -8.44 -10.84 -1.99
CA GLU A 52 -7.17 -11.50 -1.64
C GLU A 52 -6.35 -10.65 -0.65
N MET A 53 -6.21 -9.35 -0.91
CA MET A 53 -5.46 -8.46 -0.04
C MET A 53 -6.09 -8.38 1.36
N LEU A 54 -7.40 -8.26 1.45
CA LEU A 54 -8.13 -8.20 2.72
C LEU A 54 -8.01 -9.53 3.49
N ARG A 55 -8.15 -10.67 2.81
CA ARG A 55 -7.93 -11.99 3.40
C ARG A 55 -6.52 -12.12 3.98
N ASP A 56 -5.51 -11.71 3.23
CA ASP A 56 -4.11 -11.79 3.65
C ASP A 56 -3.82 -10.86 4.86
N GLN A 57 -4.69 -9.87 5.09
CA GLN A 57 -4.71 -9.02 6.29
C GLN A 57 -5.55 -9.59 7.46
N GLY A 58 -6.13 -10.79 7.29
CA GLY A 58 -6.90 -11.50 8.32
C GLY A 58 -8.39 -11.17 8.37
N LEU A 59 -8.91 -10.50 7.34
CA LEU A 59 -10.35 -10.31 7.15
C LEU A 59 -10.88 -11.50 6.35
N ASN A 60 -11.62 -12.39 6.98
CA ASN A 60 -12.09 -13.63 6.36
C ASN A 60 -13.62 -13.72 6.21
N ARG A 61 -14.34 -12.68 6.67
CA ARG A 61 -15.79 -12.54 6.48
C ARG A 61 -16.08 -11.29 5.67
N PHE A 62 -16.85 -11.44 4.62
CA PHE A 62 -17.19 -10.34 3.73
C PHE A 62 -18.70 -10.17 3.66
N LEU A 63 -19.17 -8.93 3.79
CA LEU A 63 -20.54 -8.55 3.50
C LEU A 63 -20.52 -7.61 2.30
N MET A 64 -20.93 -8.08 1.14
CA MET A 64 -20.95 -7.31 -0.09
C MET A 64 -22.32 -6.65 -0.28
N LEU A 65 -22.37 -5.31 -0.25
CA LEU A 65 -23.57 -4.51 -0.45
C LEU A 65 -23.70 -4.18 -1.94
N LEU A 66 -24.53 -4.94 -2.64
CA LEU A 66 -24.65 -4.94 -4.09
C LEU A 66 -25.86 -4.12 -4.57
N GLY A 67 -25.88 -3.78 -5.87
CA GLY A 67 -26.99 -3.08 -6.52
C GLY A 67 -26.98 -3.31 -8.02
N TYR A 68 -26.04 -2.71 -8.75
CA TYR A 68 -25.95 -2.86 -10.21
C TYR A 68 -25.31 -4.17 -10.62
N LEU A 69 -25.99 -4.98 -11.44
CA LEU A 69 -25.58 -6.29 -11.95
C LEU A 69 -25.00 -7.20 -10.84
N PRO A 70 -25.74 -7.42 -9.73
CA PRO A 70 -25.26 -8.16 -8.58
C PRO A 70 -24.90 -9.61 -8.92
N GLU A 71 -25.61 -10.22 -9.88
CA GLU A 71 -25.42 -11.59 -10.35
C GLU A 71 -24.02 -11.82 -10.92
N VAL A 72 -23.37 -10.81 -11.48
CA VAL A 72 -22.01 -10.92 -12.02
C VAL A 72 -21.00 -11.14 -10.87
N ILE A 73 -21.16 -10.41 -9.77
CA ILE A 73 -20.31 -10.57 -8.57
C ILE A 73 -20.62 -11.89 -7.87
N GLN A 74 -21.92 -12.18 -7.64
CA GLN A 74 -22.36 -13.40 -6.96
C GLN A 74 -21.94 -14.66 -7.71
N LYS A 75 -22.06 -14.68 -9.06
CA LYS A 75 -21.61 -15.81 -9.88
C LYS A 75 -20.09 -16.02 -9.80
N HIS A 76 -19.31 -14.93 -9.72
CA HIS A 76 -17.85 -15.03 -9.68
C HIS A 76 -17.36 -15.53 -8.32
N PHE A 77 -17.89 -14.97 -7.23
CA PHE A 77 -17.37 -15.23 -5.88
C PHE A 77 -18.10 -16.35 -5.15
N GLY A 78 -19.36 -16.66 -5.47
CA GLY A 78 -20.15 -17.66 -4.75
C GLY A 78 -20.23 -17.36 -3.25
N ASP A 79 -19.98 -18.36 -2.43
CA ASP A 79 -19.92 -18.25 -0.98
C ASP A 79 -18.52 -17.81 -0.44
N GLY A 80 -17.55 -17.59 -1.32
CA GLY A 80 -16.19 -17.20 -0.97
C GLY A 80 -15.22 -18.34 -0.69
N SER A 81 -15.69 -19.58 -0.61
CA SER A 81 -14.87 -20.76 -0.24
C SER A 81 -13.66 -20.97 -1.13
N ARG A 82 -13.77 -20.68 -2.43
CA ARG A 82 -12.65 -20.71 -3.39
C ARG A 82 -11.48 -19.80 -3.02
N TRP A 83 -11.74 -18.71 -2.31
CA TRP A 83 -10.72 -17.74 -1.85
C TRP A 83 -10.35 -17.96 -0.37
N GLY A 84 -10.94 -18.96 0.30
CA GLY A 84 -10.73 -19.22 1.71
C GLY A 84 -11.36 -18.18 2.63
N VAL A 85 -12.49 -17.63 2.23
CA VAL A 85 -13.26 -16.60 2.96
C VAL A 85 -14.76 -16.99 2.96
N GLU A 86 -15.55 -16.31 3.80
CA GLU A 86 -17.02 -16.37 3.82
C GLU A 86 -17.59 -15.09 3.23
N ILE A 87 -18.53 -15.18 2.29
CA ILE A 87 -19.14 -14.02 1.64
C ILE A 87 -20.66 -14.06 1.77
N ASP A 88 -21.21 -13.07 2.46
CA ASP A 88 -22.62 -12.74 2.50
C ASP A 88 -22.94 -11.59 1.56
N TYR A 89 -24.17 -11.55 1.06
CA TYR A 89 -24.63 -10.52 0.13
C TYR A 89 -25.89 -9.84 0.63
N SER A 90 -25.94 -8.52 0.49
CA SER A 90 -27.15 -7.73 0.62
C SER A 90 -27.39 -6.98 -0.69
N VAL A 91 -28.51 -7.24 -1.34
CA VAL A 91 -28.85 -6.63 -2.63
C VAL A 91 -29.95 -5.59 -2.42
N SER A 92 -29.75 -4.40 -3.01
CA SER A 92 -30.72 -3.32 -3.00
C SER A 92 -30.82 -2.69 -4.39
N ASP A 93 -31.76 -1.77 -4.60
CA ASP A 93 -31.87 -1.04 -5.86
C ASP A 93 -30.54 -0.34 -6.21
N PRO A 94 -30.08 -0.35 -7.48
CA PRO A 94 -28.86 0.34 -7.90
C PRO A 94 -28.78 1.82 -7.52
N ASP A 95 -29.90 2.50 -7.39
CA ASP A 95 -29.96 3.93 -7.06
C ASP A 95 -30.07 4.20 -5.55
N THR A 96 -30.22 3.16 -4.71
CA THR A 96 -30.16 3.27 -3.24
C THR A 96 -28.80 3.86 -2.80
N LEU A 97 -28.83 4.90 -1.96
CA LEU A 97 -27.61 5.53 -1.44
C LEU A 97 -26.93 4.68 -0.36
N THR A 98 -25.65 4.97 -0.10
CA THR A 98 -24.78 4.08 0.69
C THR A 98 -25.20 3.98 2.15
N SER A 99 -25.75 5.03 2.77
CA SER A 99 -26.28 4.96 4.15
C SER A 99 -27.41 3.93 4.25
N ARG A 100 -28.34 3.96 3.29
CA ARG A 100 -29.48 3.04 3.28
C ARG A 100 -29.08 1.61 3.01
N ARG A 101 -28.09 1.37 2.12
CA ARG A 101 -27.53 0.02 1.91
C ARG A 101 -26.99 -0.58 3.20
N ILE A 102 -26.27 0.23 3.99
CA ILE A 102 -25.74 -0.21 5.28
C ILE A 102 -26.87 -0.49 6.27
N GLN A 103 -27.88 0.38 6.37
CA GLN A 103 -29.04 0.16 7.25
C GLN A 103 -29.77 -1.14 6.92
N LEU A 104 -30.01 -1.44 5.65
CA LEU A 104 -30.68 -2.67 5.23
C LEU A 104 -29.93 -3.94 5.66
N ALA A 105 -28.59 -3.86 5.72
CA ALA A 105 -27.71 -4.96 6.07
C ALA A 105 -27.20 -4.91 7.53
N GLN A 106 -27.65 -3.95 8.35
CA GLN A 106 -27.09 -3.69 9.69
C GLN A 106 -27.10 -4.91 10.60
N HIS A 107 -28.08 -5.79 10.44
CA HIS A 107 -28.21 -7.02 11.24
C HIS A 107 -27.12 -8.07 10.93
N LEU A 108 -26.42 -7.95 9.79
CA LEU A 108 -25.32 -8.81 9.36
C LEU A 108 -23.93 -8.24 9.72
N ILE A 109 -23.88 -7.02 10.28
CA ILE A 109 -22.63 -6.31 10.55
C ILE A 109 -22.10 -6.63 11.96
N ASP A 110 -20.83 -7.01 12.03
CA ASP A 110 -20.12 -7.32 13.27
C ASP A 110 -19.97 -6.07 14.18
N PRO A 111 -19.73 -6.24 15.50
CA PRO A 111 -19.55 -5.12 16.43
C PRO A 111 -18.40 -4.17 16.09
N CYS A 112 -17.34 -4.68 15.43
CA CYS A 112 -16.25 -3.90 14.84
C CYS A 112 -15.92 -4.46 13.46
N PHE A 113 -15.88 -3.61 12.45
CA PHE A 113 -15.74 -4.01 11.05
C PHE A 113 -14.92 -3.01 10.25
N LEU A 114 -14.42 -3.45 9.10
CA LEU A 114 -13.85 -2.58 8.07
C LEU A 114 -14.97 -2.22 7.09
N LEU A 115 -15.25 -0.94 6.92
CA LEU A 115 -16.10 -0.42 5.84
C LEU A 115 -15.23 0.07 4.69
N MET A 116 -15.58 -0.30 3.44
CA MET A 116 -14.87 0.23 2.28
C MET A 116 -15.73 0.32 1.02
N TYR A 117 -15.33 1.22 0.12
CA TYR A 117 -15.77 1.18 -1.27
C TYR A 117 -14.90 0.21 -2.07
N CYS A 118 -15.53 -0.46 -3.01
CA CYS A 118 -14.90 -1.53 -3.80
C CYS A 118 -14.01 -1.04 -4.95
N ASP A 119 -13.81 0.25 -5.14
CA ASP A 119 -13.15 0.81 -6.32
C ASP A 119 -11.74 1.38 -6.08
N ASN A 120 -11.25 1.27 -4.84
CA ASN A 120 -9.87 1.61 -4.47
C ASN A 120 -9.14 0.37 -3.95
N TYR A 121 -7.91 0.19 -4.39
CA TYR A 121 -6.94 -0.77 -3.85
C TYR A 121 -5.81 -0.01 -3.18
N TRP A 122 -5.54 -0.33 -1.95
CA TRP A 122 -4.41 0.19 -1.18
C TRP A 122 -3.81 -0.97 -0.37
N PRO A 123 -2.48 -1.24 -0.46
CA PRO A 123 -1.84 -2.30 0.31
C PRO A 123 -1.90 -1.98 1.81
N MET A 124 -3.01 -2.36 2.43
CA MET A 124 -3.29 -2.01 3.82
C MET A 124 -2.44 -2.82 4.80
N GLN A 125 -2.25 -2.23 5.99
CA GLN A 125 -1.56 -2.85 7.12
C GLN A 125 -2.52 -2.90 8.32
N MET A 126 -3.41 -3.89 8.34
CA MET A 126 -4.47 -3.98 9.34
C MET A 126 -3.92 -3.96 10.78
N GLY A 127 -2.74 -4.54 11.03
CA GLY A 127 -2.10 -4.49 12.34
C GLY A 127 -1.88 -3.05 12.83
N LYS A 128 -1.18 -2.25 12.03
CA LYS A 128 -0.88 -0.85 12.36
C LYS A 128 -2.13 0.03 12.40
N MET A 129 -3.08 -0.21 11.49
CA MET A 129 -4.38 0.47 11.54
C MET A 129 -5.12 0.17 12.84
N TRP A 130 -5.12 -1.10 13.25
CA TRP A 130 -5.77 -1.53 14.49
C TRP A 130 -5.13 -0.91 15.73
N ASP A 131 -3.80 -0.94 15.83
CA ASP A 131 -3.07 -0.35 16.95
C ASP A 131 -3.36 1.15 17.05
N LYS A 132 -3.37 1.85 15.92
CA LYS A 132 -3.73 3.28 15.86
C LYS A 132 -5.19 3.52 16.26
N PHE A 133 -6.12 2.67 15.81
CA PHE A 133 -7.54 2.77 16.14
C PHE A 133 -7.80 2.60 17.63
N VAL A 134 -7.17 1.60 18.25
CA VAL A 134 -7.26 1.36 19.69
C VAL A 134 -6.66 2.53 20.49
N ALA A 135 -5.50 3.01 20.06
CA ALA A 135 -4.82 4.14 20.73
C ALA A 135 -5.62 5.46 20.63
N ALA A 136 -6.36 5.68 19.53
CA ALA A 136 -7.16 6.87 19.33
C ALA A 136 -8.43 6.91 20.19
N ASP A 137 -8.88 5.75 20.67
CA ASP A 137 -10.11 5.56 21.47
C ASP A 137 -11.33 6.34 20.95
N VAL A 138 -11.64 6.12 19.69
CA VAL A 138 -12.78 6.70 18.97
C VAL A 138 -13.60 5.60 18.29
N PRO A 139 -14.88 5.84 17.98
CA PRO A 139 -15.71 4.81 17.36
C PRO A 139 -15.47 4.63 15.86
N ALA A 140 -14.71 5.55 15.23
CA ALA A 140 -14.45 5.52 13.79
C ALA A 140 -13.05 6.04 13.46
N MET A 141 -12.38 5.38 12.49
CA MET A 141 -11.12 5.83 11.91
C MET A 141 -11.14 5.58 10.41
N ILE A 142 -10.85 6.62 9.64
CA ILE A 142 -10.71 6.55 8.18
C ILE A 142 -9.24 6.48 7.78
N THR A 143 -8.95 5.93 6.60
CA THR A 143 -7.60 5.96 6.01
C THR A 143 -7.46 7.14 5.07
N VAL A 144 -6.38 7.89 5.25
CA VAL A 144 -6.09 9.11 4.50
C VAL A 144 -4.73 8.96 3.79
N TYR A 145 -4.74 9.08 2.48
CA TYR A 145 -3.53 9.27 1.70
C TYR A 145 -3.01 10.68 1.88
N SER A 146 -1.75 10.85 2.26
CA SER A 146 -1.14 12.16 2.55
C SER A 146 -1.10 13.11 1.35
N ASN A 147 -1.15 12.56 0.12
CA ASN A 147 -1.21 13.29 -1.14
C ASN A 147 -0.08 14.32 -1.34
N LYS A 148 1.10 14.07 -0.76
CA LYS A 148 2.28 14.95 -0.90
C LYS A 148 2.67 15.16 -2.36
N ASP A 149 2.42 14.18 -3.21
CA ASP A 149 2.68 14.18 -4.65
C ASP A 149 1.54 14.77 -5.51
N LYS A 150 0.48 15.29 -4.86
CA LYS A 150 -0.70 15.88 -5.50
C LYS A 150 -1.39 14.96 -6.51
N PHE A 151 -1.37 13.66 -6.24
CA PHE A 151 -1.98 12.61 -7.07
C PHE A 151 -3.50 12.75 -7.23
N SER A 152 -4.16 13.37 -6.25
CA SER A 152 -5.61 13.61 -6.24
C SER A 152 -5.93 14.95 -5.58
N LYS A 153 -7.23 15.31 -5.56
CA LYS A 153 -7.69 16.48 -4.80
C LYS A 153 -7.91 16.09 -3.35
N ASP A 154 -7.41 16.89 -2.44
CA ASP A 154 -7.57 16.71 -1.00
C ASP A 154 -9.05 16.75 -0.60
N SER A 155 -9.44 15.99 0.42
CA SER A 155 -10.82 15.89 0.94
C SER A 155 -10.89 15.97 2.47
N VAL A 156 -9.74 15.97 3.15
CA VAL A 156 -9.67 15.87 4.60
C VAL A 156 -8.68 16.90 5.15
N LEU A 157 -9.02 17.52 6.29
CA LEU A 157 -8.09 18.26 7.14
C LEU A 157 -7.92 17.50 8.45
N ILE A 158 -6.67 17.16 8.79
CA ILE A 158 -6.31 16.41 10.00
C ILE A 158 -5.67 17.38 11.01
N GLY A 159 -6.04 17.25 12.28
CA GLY A 159 -5.43 17.98 13.38
C GLY A 159 -4.11 17.37 13.83
N GLU A 160 -3.35 18.11 14.65
CA GLU A 160 -2.09 17.64 15.26
C GLU A 160 -2.30 16.41 16.16
N ASP A 161 -3.50 16.26 16.71
CA ASP A 161 -3.94 15.11 17.51
C ASP A 161 -4.27 13.85 16.68
N GLY A 162 -4.12 13.93 15.35
CA GLY A 162 -4.43 12.84 14.43
C GLY A 162 -5.94 12.62 14.19
N ARG A 163 -6.80 13.52 14.66
CA ARG A 163 -8.25 13.48 14.42
C ARG A 163 -8.61 14.29 13.17
N VAL A 164 -9.67 13.87 12.51
CA VAL A 164 -10.22 14.59 11.36
C VAL A 164 -10.96 15.82 11.88
N LYS A 165 -10.49 17.01 11.46
CA LYS A 165 -11.14 18.29 11.76
C LYS A 165 -12.22 18.63 10.74
N VAL A 166 -11.94 18.35 9.46
CA VAL A 166 -12.85 18.61 8.35
C VAL A 166 -12.85 17.41 7.42
N PHE A 167 -14.03 16.93 7.10
CA PHE A 167 -14.27 16.02 5.99
C PHE A 167 -15.12 16.76 4.95
N ASP A 168 -14.58 16.96 3.75
CA ASP A 168 -15.29 17.66 2.67
C ASP A 168 -15.21 16.88 1.35
N ARG A 169 -16.27 16.14 1.05
CA ARG A 169 -16.41 15.39 -0.19
C ARG A 169 -16.45 16.28 -1.42
N SER A 170 -16.95 17.53 -1.27
CA SER A 170 -16.98 18.50 -2.37
C SER A 170 -15.59 19.03 -2.73
N ARG A 171 -14.61 18.88 -1.80
CA ARG A 171 -13.20 19.28 -1.98
C ARG A 171 -13.03 20.77 -2.27
N LYS A 172 -13.89 21.61 -1.68
CA LYS A 172 -13.89 23.07 -1.87
C LYS A 172 -13.35 23.83 -0.66
N THR A 173 -13.33 23.19 0.51
CA THR A 173 -12.84 23.81 1.73
C THR A 173 -11.33 24.12 1.60
N PRO A 174 -10.90 25.35 1.88
CA PRO A 174 -9.48 25.68 1.90
C PRO A 174 -8.70 24.91 2.98
N GLY A 175 -7.43 24.64 2.71
CA GLY A 175 -6.52 24.03 3.69
C GLY A 175 -6.64 22.50 3.86
N LEU A 176 -7.45 21.83 3.04
CA LEU A 176 -7.46 20.35 3.00
C LEU A 176 -6.07 19.84 2.63
N SER A 177 -5.63 18.73 3.26
CA SER A 177 -4.24 18.27 3.19
C SER A 177 -4.10 16.75 3.03
N GLY A 178 -5.19 16.03 2.72
CA GLY A 178 -5.17 14.59 2.48
C GLY A 178 -6.40 14.09 1.77
N VAL A 179 -6.33 12.87 1.26
CA VAL A 179 -7.41 12.20 0.50
C VAL A 179 -7.92 11.00 1.28
N GLU A 180 -9.19 10.98 1.62
CA GLU A 180 -9.85 9.76 2.12
C GLU A 180 -9.86 8.71 1.00
N ILE A 181 -9.45 7.46 1.31
CA ILE A 181 -9.24 6.39 0.33
C ILE A 181 -10.10 5.15 0.56
N SER A 182 -11.18 5.29 1.29
CA SER A 182 -12.23 4.28 1.41
C SER A 182 -11.91 3.04 2.26
N TYR A 183 -11.06 3.15 3.27
CA TYR A 183 -10.81 2.10 4.25
C TYR A 183 -11.08 2.66 5.65
N ALA A 184 -12.19 2.26 6.28
CA ALA A 184 -12.57 2.76 7.60
C ALA A 184 -12.78 1.63 8.59
N ILE A 185 -12.16 1.70 9.76
CA ILE A 185 -12.47 0.84 10.90
C ILE A 185 -13.57 1.52 11.71
N LEU A 186 -14.70 0.83 11.88
CA LEU A 186 -15.87 1.35 12.55
C LEU A 186 -16.33 0.41 13.67
N ARG A 187 -16.77 0.98 14.82
CA ARG A 187 -17.61 0.29 15.78
C ARG A 187 -19.06 0.35 15.29
N ARG A 188 -19.79 -0.76 15.39
CA ARG A 188 -21.18 -0.84 14.87
C ARG A 188 -22.11 0.24 15.46
N GLU A 189 -21.84 0.70 16.68
CA GLU A 189 -22.63 1.75 17.35
C GLU A 189 -22.72 3.06 16.54
N VAL A 190 -21.77 3.35 15.64
CA VAL A 190 -21.85 4.56 14.80
C VAL A 190 -22.98 4.48 13.77
N LEU A 191 -23.47 3.27 13.48
CA LEU A 191 -24.58 3.07 12.54
C LEU A 191 -25.91 3.60 13.10
N ASP A 192 -26.02 3.77 14.41
CA ASP A 192 -27.18 4.38 15.07
C ASP A 192 -27.30 5.89 14.74
N LEU A 193 -26.21 6.49 14.25
CA LEU A 193 -26.20 7.89 13.78
C LEU A 193 -26.75 8.05 12.36
N LEU A 194 -26.96 6.94 11.63
CA LEU A 194 -27.45 7.01 10.26
C LEU A 194 -28.88 7.60 10.22
N PRO A 195 -29.11 8.68 9.45
CA PRO A 195 -30.42 9.31 9.37
C PRO A 195 -31.42 8.44 8.60
N GLN A 196 -32.71 8.69 8.82
CA GLN A 196 -33.77 8.03 8.06
C GLN A 196 -33.75 8.40 6.58
N GLN A 197 -33.32 9.62 6.26
CA GLN A 197 -33.15 10.08 4.88
C GLN A 197 -31.94 9.40 4.25
N GLU A 198 -32.09 8.90 3.03
CA GLU A 198 -30.99 8.34 2.26
C GLU A 198 -29.96 9.41 1.90
N MET A 199 -28.68 9.12 2.17
CA MET A 199 -27.56 9.96 1.82
C MET A 199 -26.27 9.12 1.66
N LEU A 200 -25.19 9.76 1.30
CA LEU A 200 -23.91 9.10 1.24
C LEU A 200 -23.37 8.86 2.65
N VAL A 201 -22.73 7.72 2.87
CA VAL A 201 -22.20 7.34 4.20
C VAL A 201 -21.20 8.35 4.75
N GLU A 202 -20.42 8.98 3.88
CA GLU A 202 -19.46 10.01 4.26
C GLU A 202 -20.15 11.24 4.86
N GLU A 203 -21.26 11.66 4.28
CA GLU A 203 -22.07 12.78 4.78
C GLU A 203 -22.85 12.38 6.02
N ALA A 204 -23.33 11.12 6.06
CA ALA A 204 -24.12 10.58 7.17
C ALA A 204 -23.29 10.29 8.42
N LEU A 205 -22.03 9.85 8.28
CA LEU A 205 -21.18 9.42 9.40
C LEU A 205 -19.91 10.26 9.55
N TYR A 206 -19.11 10.41 8.49
CA TYR A 206 -17.78 10.99 8.67
C TYR A 206 -17.83 12.49 8.99
N THR A 207 -18.72 13.24 8.34
CA THR A 207 -18.89 14.67 8.61
C THR A 207 -19.33 14.94 10.06
N PRO A 208 -20.43 14.34 10.58
CA PRO A 208 -20.83 14.59 11.97
C PRO A 208 -19.84 14.04 13.01
N LEU A 209 -19.20 12.89 12.73
CA LEU A 209 -18.17 12.36 13.63
C LEU A 209 -16.92 13.26 13.68
N ALA A 210 -16.52 13.86 12.56
CA ALA A 210 -15.43 14.85 12.52
C ALA A 210 -15.79 16.10 13.35
N GLN A 211 -16.99 16.64 13.16
CA GLN A 211 -17.50 17.79 13.96
C GLN A 211 -17.55 17.52 15.47
N GLN A 212 -17.78 16.27 15.85
CA GLN A 212 -17.80 15.81 17.25
C GLN A 212 -16.41 15.39 17.76
N HIS A 213 -15.33 15.55 16.98
CA HIS A 213 -13.98 15.05 17.31
C HIS A 213 -13.92 13.53 17.59
N ARG A 214 -14.80 12.74 16.97
CA ARG A 214 -14.92 11.29 17.15
C ARG A 214 -14.47 10.48 15.93
N LEU A 215 -13.79 11.13 14.97
CA LEU A 215 -13.22 10.50 13.77
C LEU A 215 -11.70 10.66 13.78
N ALA A 216 -10.97 9.54 13.84
CA ALA A 216 -9.51 9.53 13.69
C ALA A 216 -9.08 9.33 12.24
N ALA A 217 -7.82 9.64 11.96
CA ALA A 217 -7.19 9.37 10.67
C ALA A 217 -5.99 8.44 10.81
N TYR A 218 -5.95 7.40 9.98
CA TYR A 218 -4.73 6.64 9.68
C TYR A 218 -4.12 7.21 8.41
N VAL A 219 -2.99 7.89 8.53
CA VAL A 219 -2.32 8.54 7.39
C VAL A 219 -1.32 7.60 6.75
N SER A 220 -1.34 7.50 5.43
CA SER A 220 -0.40 6.71 4.64
C SER A 220 0.19 7.55 3.50
N ASP A 221 1.50 7.40 3.26
CA ASP A 221 2.18 7.97 2.09
C ASP A 221 2.17 7.01 0.88
N HIS A 222 1.72 5.75 1.05
CA HIS A 222 1.58 4.81 -0.05
C HIS A 222 0.38 5.19 -0.93
N ARG A 223 0.61 5.37 -2.24
CA ARG A 223 -0.47 5.62 -3.21
C ARG A 223 -1.49 4.49 -3.20
N TYR A 224 -2.74 4.86 -3.50
CA TYR A 224 -3.81 3.92 -3.82
C TYR A 224 -4.04 3.83 -5.33
N TYR A 225 -4.67 2.75 -5.78
CA TYR A 225 -4.96 2.46 -7.18
C TYR A 225 -6.47 2.26 -7.35
N SER A 226 -7.04 2.75 -8.45
CA SER A 226 -8.49 2.89 -8.51
C SER A 226 -9.04 2.51 -9.88
N VAL A 227 -10.29 2.01 -9.86
CA VAL A 227 -11.15 1.82 -11.03
C VAL A 227 -12.31 2.83 -11.04
N GLY A 228 -12.15 3.96 -10.35
CA GLY A 228 -13.18 5.01 -10.25
C GLY A 228 -13.28 5.93 -11.47
N SER A 229 -12.25 5.99 -12.33
CA SER A 229 -12.24 6.77 -13.57
C SER A 229 -11.32 6.14 -14.62
N ARG A 230 -11.55 6.47 -15.90
CA ARG A 230 -10.77 5.89 -17.02
C ARG A 230 -9.30 6.26 -16.96
N GLU A 231 -8.99 7.48 -16.52
CA GLU A 231 -7.61 8.00 -16.43
C GLU A 231 -6.77 7.22 -15.42
N ARG A 232 -7.42 6.53 -14.47
CA ARG A 232 -6.75 5.71 -13.47
C ARG A 232 -6.42 4.30 -13.95
N LEU A 233 -7.12 3.79 -14.97
CA LEU A 233 -6.95 2.40 -15.43
C LEU A 233 -5.51 2.08 -15.88
N PRO A 234 -4.80 2.92 -16.66
CA PRO A 234 -3.44 2.63 -17.07
C PRO A 234 -2.47 2.45 -15.90
N ILE A 235 -2.53 3.34 -14.91
CA ILE A 235 -1.68 3.27 -13.70
C ILE A 235 -2.03 2.04 -12.88
N THR A 236 -3.32 1.75 -12.70
CA THR A 236 -3.81 0.56 -11.99
C THR A 236 -3.37 -0.72 -12.71
N ASN A 237 -3.36 -0.73 -14.06
CA ASN A 237 -2.87 -1.86 -14.83
C ASN A 237 -1.35 -2.10 -14.65
N VAL A 238 -0.55 -1.03 -14.63
CA VAL A 238 0.89 -1.13 -14.36
C VAL A 238 1.15 -1.67 -12.95
N PHE A 239 0.41 -1.17 -11.95
CA PHE A 239 0.52 -1.66 -10.58
C PHE A 239 0.22 -3.16 -10.45
N PHE A 240 -0.87 -3.63 -11.07
CA PHE A 240 -1.24 -5.06 -11.01
C PHE A 240 -0.40 -5.96 -11.94
N ALA A 241 0.47 -5.43 -12.77
CA ALA A 241 1.50 -6.22 -13.43
C ALA A 241 2.46 -6.85 -12.41
N ARG A 242 2.57 -6.24 -11.21
CA ARG A 242 3.29 -6.77 -10.03
C ARG A 242 4.69 -7.27 -10.39
N GLN A 243 5.45 -6.46 -11.12
CA GLN A 243 6.83 -6.81 -11.43
C GLN A 243 7.62 -7.02 -10.13
N PRO A 244 8.28 -8.17 -9.94
CA PRO A 244 9.10 -8.41 -8.76
C PRO A 244 10.10 -7.28 -8.56
N SER A 245 10.17 -6.74 -7.35
CA SER A 245 11.02 -5.59 -7.05
C SER A 245 11.72 -5.77 -5.71
N VAL A 246 12.92 -5.22 -5.60
CA VAL A 246 13.71 -5.20 -4.37
C VAL A 246 14.35 -3.83 -4.20
N ILE A 247 14.37 -3.33 -2.98
CA ILE A 247 15.06 -2.10 -2.59
C ILE A 247 16.30 -2.51 -1.80
N LEU A 248 17.45 -1.90 -2.09
CA LEU A 248 18.72 -2.16 -1.44
C LEU A 248 19.28 -0.87 -0.85
N ASP A 249 19.85 -0.93 0.35
CA ASP A 249 20.82 0.10 0.75
C ASP A 249 22.12 -0.05 -0.07
N ARG A 250 22.92 0.99 -0.13
CA ARG A 250 24.20 0.99 -0.83
C ARG A 250 25.36 0.66 0.11
N ASP A 251 25.56 1.51 1.14
CA ASP A 251 26.73 1.47 2.00
C ASP A 251 26.55 0.45 3.15
N GLY A 252 27.29 -0.63 3.15
CA GLY A 252 27.12 -1.78 4.06
C GLY A 252 26.32 -2.94 3.47
N VAL A 253 25.78 -2.77 2.24
CA VAL A 253 25.03 -3.80 1.52
C VAL A 253 25.67 -4.12 0.18
N ILE A 254 25.94 -3.12 -0.65
CA ILE A 254 26.58 -3.27 -1.97
C ILE A 254 28.09 -3.05 -1.85
N ASN A 255 28.49 -1.99 -1.14
CA ASN A 255 29.89 -1.64 -0.89
C ASN A 255 30.18 -1.55 0.62
N LYS A 256 31.47 -1.64 0.95
CA LYS A 256 31.91 -1.47 2.33
C LYS A 256 31.48 -0.11 2.87
N ARG A 257 30.88 -0.12 4.05
CA ARG A 257 30.51 1.07 4.78
C ARG A 257 31.78 1.74 5.37
N ARG A 258 31.88 3.05 5.23
CA ARG A 258 32.90 3.83 5.89
C ARG A 258 32.56 4.09 7.37
N PRO A 259 33.53 4.35 8.24
CA PRO A 259 33.28 4.80 9.61
C PRO A 259 32.32 5.99 9.68
N ARG A 260 31.77 6.23 10.87
CA ARG A 260 30.85 7.35 11.09
C ARG A 260 31.49 8.68 10.68
N ALA A 261 30.76 9.49 9.92
CA ALA A 261 31.17 10.78 9.36
C ALA A 261 32.25 10.70 8.26
N GLU A 262 32.56 9.50 7.79
CA GLU A 262 33.36 9.29 6.58
C GLU A 262 32.43 8.85 5.42
N TYR A 263 32.87 9.13 4.20
CA TYR A 263 32.05 8.89 3.00
C TYR A 263 32.91 8.31 1.88
N VAL A 264 32.29 7.54 0.99
CA VAL A 264 32.87 7.18 -0.31
C VAL A 264 32.76 8.41 -1.20
N ARG A 265 33.86 9.12 -1.42
CA ARG A 265 33.88 10.44 -2.09
C ARG A 265 34.10 10.35 -3.59
N ASN A 266 34.69 9.26 -4.04
CA ASN A 266 34.98 8.97 -5.45
C ASN A 266 35.04 7.47 -5.68
N TRP A 267 35.09 7.05 -6.96
CA TRP A 267 35.07 5.64 -7.31
C TRP A 267 36.27 4.83 -6.77
N SER A 268 37.45 5.41 -6.63
CA SER A 268 38.63 4.72 -6.11
C SER A 268 38.51 4.34 -4.62
N GLU A 269 37.58 4.97 -3.90
CA GLU A 269 37.26 4.65 -2.51
C GLU A 269 36.08 3.66 -2.38
N PHE A 270 35.43 3.29 -3.50
CA PHE A 270 34.33 2.33 -3.54
C PHE A 270 34.88 0.90 -3.49
N GLU A 271 34.60 0.21 -2.41
CA GLU A 271 35.02 -1.18 -2.21
C GLU A 271 33.81 -2.09 -2.22
N TRP A 272 33.70 -2.99 -3.21
CA TRP A 272 32.65 -3.98 -3.26
C TRP A 272 32.65 -4.90 -2.03
N LEU A 273 31.45 -5.19 -1.49
CA LEU A 273 31.30 -6.30 -0.56
C LEU A 273 31.33 -7.64 -1.32
N GLU A 274 31.83 -8.66 -0.63
CA GLU A 274 31.90 -10.01 -1.18
C GLU A 274 30.51 -10.52 -1.56
N GLY A 275 30.40 -11.11 -2.74
CA GLY A 275 29.12 -11.63 -3.24
C GLY A 275 28.11 -10.58 -3.76
N ALA A 276 28.37 -9.27 -3.58
CA ALA A 276 27.39 -8.24 -3.97
C ALA A 276 27.11 -8.22 -5.48
N LYS A 277 28.16 -8.33 -6.32
CA LYS A 277 27.99 -8.41 -7.79
C LYS A 277 27.22 -9.65 -8.21
N GLU A 278 27.48 -10.79 -7.57
CA GLU A 278 26.75 -12.04 -7.85
C GLU A 278 25.27 -11.93 -7.44
N ALA A 279 24.98 -11.32 -6.29
CA ALA A 279 23.61 -11.07 -5.85
C ALA A 279 22.83 -10.21 -6.86
N LEU A 280 23.45 -9.11 -7.35
CA LEU A 280 22.85 -8.23 -8.35
C LEU A 280 22.64 -8.94 -9.70
N ARG A 281 23.58 -9.80 -10.10
CA ARG A 281 23.42 -10.67 -11.28
C ARG A 281 22.24 -11.63 -11.12
N MET A 282 22.11 -12.31 -9.98
CA MET A 282 21.02 -13.22 -9.68
C MET A 282 19.65 -12.52 -9.72
N LEU A 283 19.56 -11.32 -9.15
CA LEU A 283 18.36 -10.49 -9.19
C LEU A 283 17.96 -10.13 -10.62
N GLY A 284 18.94 -9.72 -11.45
CA GLY A 284 18.73 -9.43 -12.87
C GLY A 284 18.22 -10.67 -13.63
N GLN A 285 18.85 -11.82 -13.46
CA GLN A 285 18.43 -13.09 -14.08
C GLN A 285 17.02 -13.55 -13.63
N ALA A 286 16.66 -13.27 -12.38
CA ALA A 286 15.33 -13.57 -11.85
C ALA A 286 14.26 -12.52 -12.29
N GLY A 287 14.65 -11.49 -13.06
CA GLY A 287 13.75 -10.46 -13.59
C GLY A 287 13.27 -9.45 -12.53
N PHE A 288 14.04 -9.29 -11.44
CA PHE A 288 13.71 -8.28 -10.43
C PHE A 288 14.05 -6.88 -10.90
N ARG A 289 13.19 -5.93 -10.54
CA ARG A 289 13.53 -4.51 -10.54
C ARG A 289 14.35 -4.22 -9.29
N VAL A 290 15.61 -3.81 -9.46
CA VAL A 290 16.51 -3.43 -8.37
C VAL A 290 16.53 -1.92 -8.24
N ILE A 291 16.26 -1.42 -7.04
CA ILE A 291 16.26 0.00 -6.70
C ILE A 291 17.20 0.19 -5.51
N VAL A 292 18.04 1.21 -5.56
CA VAL A 292 18.98 1.53 -4.47
C VAL A 292 18.50 2.79 -3.75
N VAL A 293 18.57 2.79 -2.40
CA VAL A 293 18.23 3.94 -1.56
C VAL A 293 19.36 4.19 -0.55
N SER A 294 19.95 5.38 -0.52
CA SER A 294 21.14 5.65 0.30
C SER A 294 21.11 7.01 1.00
N ASN A 295 21.59 7.07 2.24
CA ASN A 295 21.77 8.31 2.99
C ASN A 295 23.17 8.89 2.69
N GLN A 296 23.24 10.05 2.01
CA GLN A 296 24.47 10.66 1.53
C GLN A 296 24.72 12.07 2.12
N ALA A 297 24.78 12.16 3.45
CA ALA A 297 25.02 13.44 4.16
C ALA A 297 26.37 14.09 3.84
N GLY A 298 27.29 13.37 3.23
CA GLY A 298 28.56 13.91 2.76
C GLY A 298 28.42 15.11 1.82
N ILE A 299 27.30 15.18 1.07
CA ILE A 299 26.99 16.33 0.21
C ILE A 299 26.73 17.58 1.05
N ALA A 300 25.78 17.52 1.99
CA ALA A 300 25.47 18.67 2.87
C ALA A 300 26.67 19.10 3.72
N ARG A 301 27.58 18.18 4.04
CA ARG A 301 28.79 18.43 4.85
C ARG A 301 30.00 18.87 4.01
N GLY A 302 29.85 19.01 2.71
CA GLY A 302 30.94 19.43 1.82
C GLY A 302 32.06 18.41 1.66
N ALA A 303 31.85 17.15 2.08
CA ALA A 303 32.87 16.08 1.93
C ALA A 303 32.96 15.56 0.49
N MET A 304 31.89 15.71 -0.29
CA MET A 304 31.81 15.42 -1.73
C MET A 304 30.73 16.29 -2.37
N SER A 305 30.82 16.51 -3.68
CA SER A 305 29.78 17.18 -4.46
C SER A 305 28.70 16.20 -4.93
N ALA A 306 27.56 16.74 -5.38
CA ALA A 306 26.53 15.94 -6.05
C ALA A 306 27.06 15.31 -7.36
N ALA A 307 27.99 15.98 -8.04
CA ALA A 307 28.63 15.46 -9.26
C ALA A 307 29.52 14.25 -8.96
N ASP A 308 30.30 14.29 -7.86
CA ASP A 308 31.12 13.15 -7.45
C ASP A 308 30.24 11.93 -7.14
N LEU A 309 29.12 12.13 -6.43
CA LEU A 309 28.16 11.05 -6.16
C LEU A 309 27.54 10.50 -7.43
N ALA A 310 27.20 11.35 -8.40
CA ALA A 310 26.67 10.92 -9.69
C ALA A 310 27.67 10.03 -10.44
N GLN A 311 28.96 10.40 -10.45
CA GLN A 311 30.01 9.57 -11.07
C GLN A 311 30.15 8.20 -10.38
N ILE A 312 30.08 8.15 -9.02
CA ILE A 312 30.06 6.87 -8.29
C ILE A 312 28.87 6.01 -8.74
N HIS A 313 27.68 6.59 -8.87
CA HIS A 313 26.47 5.87 -9.28
C HIS A 313 26.55 5.39 -10.73
N GLU A 314 27.12 6.17 -11.66
CA GLU A 314 27.34 5.78 -13.05
C GLU A 314 28.29 4.58 -13.15
N GLN A 315 29.42 4.61 -12.42
CA GLN A 315 30.37 3.51 -12.38
C GLN A 315 29.77 2.25 -11.76
N LEU A 316 29.02 2.42 -10.65
CA LEU A 316 28.27 1.33 -10.02
C LEU A 316 27.32 0.64 -11.04
N GLN A 317 26.49 1.42 -11.73
CA GLN A 317 25.57 0.89 -12.75
C GLN A 317 26.33 0.20 -13.90
N SER A 318 27.46 0.81 -14.36
CA SER A 318 28.29 0.23 -15.41
C SER A 318 28.83 -1.14 -15.03
N GLU A 319 29.43 -1.27 -13.82
CA GLU A 319 29.99 -2.55 -13.37
C GLU A 319 28.91 -3.61 -13.10
N VAL A 320 27.72 -3.20 -12.59
CA VAL A 320 26.59 -4.10 -12.42
C VAL A 320 26.09 -4.63 -13.79
N ASN A 321 26.01 -3.76 -14.79
CA ASN A 321 25.61 -4.17 -16.14
C ASN A 321 26.62 -5.15 -16.77
N GLN A 322 27.92 -4.96 -16.54
CA GLN A 322 28.98 -5.87 -17.03
C GLN A 322 28.84 -7.30 -16.49
N VAL A 323 28.31 -7.47 -15.29
CA VAL A 323 28.08 -8.81 -14.72
C VAL A 323 26.68 -9.37 -15.02
N GLY A 324 25.87 -8.67 -15.82
CA GLY A 324 24.52 -9.10 -16.20
C GLY A 324 23.44 -8.78 -15.16
N GLY A 325 23.72 -7.89 -14.20
CA GLY A 325 22.75 -7.27 -13.32
C GLY A 325 22.18 -6.00 -13.93
N HIS A 326 21.23 -5.34 -13.24
CA HIS A 326 20.75 -4.03 -13.64
C HIS A 326 20.16 -3.29 -12.42
N ILE A 327 20.59 -2.04 -12.20
CA ILE A 327 19.99 -1.13 -11.21
C ILE A 327 19.07 -0.16 -11.96
N HIS A 328 17.77 -0.20 -11.63
CA HIS A 328 16.74 0.57 -12.34
C HIS A 328 16.68 2.03 -11.88
N ALA A 329 16.98 2.29 -10.62
CA ALA A 329 17.06 3.64 -10.06
C ALA A 329 17.93 3.66 -8.80
N ILE A 330 18.53 4.83 -8.52
CA ILE A 330 19.27 5.10 -7.28
C ILE A 330 18.71 6.40 -6.69
N TYR A 331 18.09 6.31 -5.52
CA TYR A 331 17.66 7.46 -4.72
C TYR A 331 18.64 7.72 -3.61
N HIS A 332 18.90 8.99 -3.32
CA HIS A 332 19.75 9.36 -2.21
C HIS A 332 19.20 10.56 -1.45
N CYS A 333 19.49 10.59 -0.15
CA CYS A 333 19.23 11.75 0.69
C CYS A 333 20.52 12.56 0.85
N PRO A 334 20.62 13.78 0.28
CA PRO A 334 21.79 14.62 0.36
C PRO A 334 21.87 15.45 1.66
N HIS A 335 20.81 15.43 2.47
CA HIS A 335 20.65 16.31 3.64
C HIS A 335 21.48 15.84 4.84
N ASP A 336 21.85 16.78 5.72
CA ASP A 336 22.52 16.47 6.97
C ASP A 336 21.61 15.75 7.98
N TRP A 337 22.20 15.29 9.08
CA TRP A 337 21.54 14.40 10.03
C TRP A 337 20.37 15.05 10.76
N ASP A 338 20.41 16.36 10.96
CA ASP A 338 19.44 17.18 11.69
C ASP A 338 18.53 18.02 10.78
N ALA A 339 18.64 17.87 9.47
CA ALA A 339 17.86 18.66 8.49
C ALA A 339 16.33 18.41 8.54
N GLY A 340 15.86 17.41 9.29
CA GLY A 340 14.42 17.13 9.45
C GLY A 340 13.69 16.65 8.19
N CYS A 341 14.40 16.43 7.07
CA CYS A 341 13.80 16.05 5.77
C CYS A 341 13.05 14.71 5.85
N ASP A 342 12.13 14.47 4.92
CA ASP A 342 11.35 13.23 4.84
C ASP A 342 12.08 12.08 4.11
N CYS A 343 13.11 12.39 3.30
CA CYS A 343 13.82 11.40 2.50
C CYS A 343 14.85 10.58 3.29
N ARG A 344 15.40 11.13 4.39
CA ARG A 344 16.48 10.47 5.14
C ARG A 344 15.96 9.30 5.99
N LYS A 345 16.51 8.10 5.78
CA LYS A 345 16.31 6.94 6.68
C LYS A 345 16.72 7.30 8.11
N PRO A 346 15.90 7.05 9.16
CA PRO A 346 14.82 6.05 9.24
C PRO A 346 13.45 6.46 8.66
N LYS A 347 13.28 7.67 8.12
CA LYS A 347 12.05 7.99 7.40
C LYS A 347 12.00 7.26 6.05
N ALA A 348 10.79 6.93 5.58
CA ALA A 348 10.58 6.11 4.40
C ALA A 348 10.40 6.90 3.09
N GLY A 349 10.73 8.20 3.05
CA GLY A 349 10.43 9.06 1.90
C GLY A 349 11.04 8.58 0.58
N MET A 350 12.27 8.04 0.58
CA MET A 350 12.87 7.46 -0.63
C MET A 350 12.14 6.19 -1.10
N LEU A 351 11.61 5.39 -0.17
CA LEU A 351 10.83 4.20 -0.50
C LEU A 351 9.49 4.59 -1.14
N PHE A 352 8.83 5.62 -0.59
CA PHE A 352 7.60 6.16 -1.18
C PHE A 352 7.84 6.84 -2.52
N GLN A 353 9.00 7.52 -2.71
CA GLN A 353 9.37 8.05 -4.02
C GLN A 353 9.51 6.92 -5.05
N ALA A 354 10.22 5.86 -4.71
CA ALA A 354 10.33 4.68 -5.56
C ALA A 354 8.96 4.04 -5.85
N GLN A 355 8.08 4.00 -4.84
CA GLN A 355 6.71 3.52 -5.00
C GLN A 355 5.92 4.35 -6.04
N VAL A 356 6.06 5.67 -5.98
CA VAL A 356 5.41 6.59 -6.92
C VAL A 356 5.92 6.39 -8.35
N ASP A 357 7.24 6.34 -8.52
CA ASP A 357 7.88 6.31 -9.84
C ASP A 357 7.70 4.96 -10.55
N PHE A 358 7.68 3.87 -9.80
CA PHE A 358 7.60 2.52 -10.34
C PHE A 358 6.27 1.80 -10.06
N HIS A 359 5.32 2.45 -9.41
CA HIS A 359 4.05 1.87 -9.00
C HIS A 359 4.23 0.57 -8.20
N LEU A 360 5.12 0.59 -7.19
CA LEU A 360 5.43 -0.58 -6.40
C LEU A 360 4.29 -0.91 -5.43
N ASP A 361 4.09 -2.20 -5.19
CA ASP A 361 3.42 -2.69 -3.99
C ASP A 361 4.49 -2.90 -2.91
N LEU A 362 4.65 -1.94 -2.00
CA LEU A 362 5.69 -1.98 -0.97
C LEU A 362 5.51 -3.15 -0.01
N SER A 363 4.28 -3.63 0.20
CA SER A 363 4.03 -4.84 1.00
C SER A 363 4.60 -6.12 0.38
N ARG A 364 4.94 -6.07 -0.91
CA ARG A 364 5.50 -7.15 -1.72
C ARG A 364 6.93 -6.87 -2.22
N THR A 365 7.52 -5.76 -1.77
CA THR A 365 8.86 -5.32 -2.16
C THR A 365 9.79 -5.45 -0.97
N PHE A 366 10.74 -6.39 -1.04
CA PHE A 366 11.75 -6.51 0.02
C PHE A 366 12.65 -5.30 0.06
N PHE A 367 12.94 -4.82 1.28
CA PHE A 367 14.04 -3.91 1.51
C PHE A 367 15.19 -4.67 2.20
N ILE A 368 16.39 -4.61 1.64
CA ILE A 368 17.59 -5.23 2.18
C ILE A 368 18.56 -4.12 2.62
N GLY A 369 18.91 -4.10 3.90
CA GLY A 369 19.74 -3.07 4.53
C GLY A 369 20.61 -3.64 5.66
N ASP A 370 21.61 -2.89 6.12
CA ASP A 370 22.53 -3.31 7.19
C ASP A 370 22.24 -2.61 8.53
N ASP A 371 21.56 -1.47 8.49
CA ASP A 371 21.38 -0.57 9.63
C ASP A 371 19.96 -0.67 10.22
N GLU A 372 19.82 -0.36 11.51
CA GLU A 372 18.51 -0.29 12.16
C GLU A 372 17.57 0.71 11.51
N ARG A 373 18.11 1.83 11.00
CA ARG A 373 17.35 2.86 10.28
C ARG A 373 16.72 2.34 8.99
N ASP A 374 17.32 1.33 8.35
CA ASP A 374 16.76 0.66 7.18
C ASP A 374 15.54 -0.17 7.58
N GLY A 375 15.63 -0.92 8.67
CA GLY A 375 14.53 -1.67 9.25
C GLY A 375 13.37 -0.77 9.65
N GLN A 376 13.64 0.37 10.28
CA GLN A 376 12.62 1.36 10.66
C GLN A 376 11.96 2.00 9.43
N ALA A 377 12.73 2.31 8.38
CA ALA A 377 12.18 2.81 7.12
C ALA A 377 11.33 1.75 6.41
N ALA A 378 11.78 0.48 6.38
CA ALA A 378 11.03 -0.64 5.84
C ALA A 378 9.70 -0.82 6.58
N ASP A 379 9.73 -0.84 7.91
CA ASP A 379 8.52 -0.96 8.72
C ASP A 379 7.55 0.20 8.42
N SER A 380 8.04 1.44 8.42
CA SER A 380 7.21 2.62 8.12
C SER A 380 6.55 2.55 6.74
N ALA A 381 7.25 2.00 5.74
CA ALA A 381 6.75 1.81 4.38
C ALA A 381 5.90 0.54 4.21
N GLY A 382 5.95 -0.38 5.17
CA GLY A 382 5.30 -1.69 5.10
C GLY A 382 6.02 -2.69 4.21
N CYS A 383 7.33 -2.51 4.00
CA CYS A 383 8.18 -3.45 3.28
C CYS A 383 8.59 -4.61 4.17
N PRO A 384 8.60 -5.86 3.68
CA PRO A 384 9.36 -6.93 4.32
C PRO A 384 10.85 -6.58 4.31
N PHE A 385 11.53 -6.83 5.44
CA PHE A 385 12.93 -6.44 5.63
C PHE A 385 13.84 -7.65 5.78
N LEU A 386 15.00 -7.63 5.10
CA LEU A 386 16.09 -8.57 5.30
C LEU A 386 17.33 -7.79 5.72
N ARG A 387 17.99 -8.27 6.78
CA ARG A 387 19.15 -7.58 7.32
C ARG A 387 20.45 -8.22 6.84
N VAL A 388 21.35 -7.41 6.29
CA VAL A 388 22.76 -7.77 6.04
C VAL A 388 23.53 -7.63 7.35
N THR A 389 24.32 -8.65 7.69
CA THR A 389 25.17 -8.70 8.87
C THR A 389 26.53 -9.30 8.48
N GLU A 390 27.45 -9.41 9.41
CA GLU A 390 28.74 -10.11 9.17
C GLU A 390 28.53 -11.60 8.81
N GLU A 391 27.44 -12.21 9.30
CA GLU A 391 27.12 -13.62 9.08
C GLU A 391 26.16 -13.84 7.89
N GLN A 392 25.48 -12.81 7.42
CA GLN A 392 24.47 -12.87 6.36
C GLN A 392 24.74 -11.78 5.32
N SER A 393 25.39 -12.14 4.24
CA SER A 393 25.71 -11.23 3.12
C SER A 393 24.48 -10.86 2.29
N LEU A 394 24.62 -9.85 1.41
CA LEU A 394 23.60 -9.56 0.38
C LEU A 394 23.27 -10.78 -0.46
N LEU A 395 24.29 -11.58 -0.80
CA LEU A 395 24.11 -12.79 -1.58
C LEU A 395 23.23 -13.82 -0.86
N ASP A 396 23.41 -13.97 0.46
CA ASP A 396 22.60 -14.89 1.27
C ASP A 396 21.15 -14.38 1.40
N CYS A 397 20.95 -13.07 1.59
CA CYS A 397 19.62 -12.47 1.58
C CYS A 397 18.90 -12.74 0.24
N VAL A 398 19.59 -12.56 -0.89
CA VAL A 398 19.02 -12.81 -2.23
C VAL A 398 18.74 -14.30 -2.43
N ARG A 399 19.62 -15.21 -2.03
CA ARG A 399 19.37 -16.66 -2.07
C ARG A 399 18.18 -17.05 -1.20
N GLN A 400 18.08 -16.50 -0.01
CA GLN A 400 16.94 -16.71 0.89
C GLN A 400 15.64 -16.22 0.23
N MET A 401 15.64 -15.01 -0.34
CA MET A 401 14.46 -14.44 -1.00
C MET A 401 14.03 -15.28 -2.21
N LEU A 402 14.96 -15.75 -3.03
CA LEU A 402 14.68 -16.54 -4.23
C LEU A 402 14.42 -18.01 -3.92
N GLY A 403 14.97 -18.58 -2.85
CA GLY A 403 14.91 -20.00 -2.50
C GLY A 403 13.75 -20.35 -1.58
N ASN A 404 13.38 -19.48 -0.64
CA ASN A 404 12.40 -19.77 0.38
C ASN A 404 10.97 -19.60 -0.16
N SER A 405 10.14 -20.67 0.00
CA SER A 405 8.73 -20.63 -0.43
C SER A 405 7.87 -19.58 0.29
N ALA A 406 8.23 -19.20 1.53
CA ALA A 406 7.55 -18.11 2.23
C ALA A 406 7.89 -16.73 1.62
N CYS A 407 9.17 -16.49 1.30
CA CYS A 407 9.59 -15.29 0.60
C CYS A 407 9.02 -15.25 -0.82
N LYS A 408 9.02 -16.38 -1.53
CA LYS A 408 8.40 -16.48 -2.87
C LYS A 408 6.93 -16.11 -2.86
N ARG A 409 6.15 -16.48 -1.85
CA ARG A 409 4.75 -16.07 -1.71
C ARG A 409 4.54 -14.55 -1.65
N VAL A 410 5.54 -13.80 -1.19
CA VAL A 410 5.46 -12.33 -1.17
C VAL A 410 5.37 -11.77 -2.59
N TRP A 411 6.06 -12.35 -3.58
CA TRP A 411 6.15 -11.84 -4.94
C TRP A 411 5.60 -12.79 -6.03
N GLU A 412 5.51 -14.12 -5.82
CA GLU A 412 5.08 -15.11 -6.83
C GLU A 412 3.57 -15.20 -7.07
N ASN A 413 2.70 -14.72 -6.19
CA ASN A 413 1.22 -14.76 -6.39
C ASN A 413 0.75 -14.03 -7.67
N THR A 414 1.66 -13.78 -8.60
CA THR A 414 1.47 -13.16 -9.91
C THR A 414 1.76 -14.09 -11.10
N SER A 415 2.27 -15.29 -10.88
CA SER A 415 2.88 -16.09 -11.97
C SER A 415 1.99 -17.09 -12.67
N GLY A 416 0.67 -16.96 -12.59
CA GLY A 416 -0.22 -17.71 -13.50
C GLY A 416 0.01 -17.41 -14.99
N ILE A 417 0.68 -16.30 -15.32
CA ILE A 417 0.77 -15.78 -16.71
C ILE A 417 2.14 -16.00 -17.35
N ARG A 418 3.25 -16.14 -16.60
CA ARG A 418 4.59 -16.18 -17.20
C ARG A 418 5.10 -17.57 -17.64
N ARG A 419 4.45 -18.68 -17.26
CA ARG A 419 4.87 -20.03 -17.74
C ARG A 419 4.51 -20.31 -19.21
N LYS A 420 3.65 -19.51 -19.86
CA LYS A 420 3.32 -19.71 -21.29
C LYS A 420 4.20 -18.94 -22.27
N ALA A 421 4.89 -17.88 -21.83
CA ALA A 421 5.72 -17.08 -22.74
C ALA A 421 7.18 -17.55 -22.87
N ALA A 422 7.71 -18.31 -21.93
CA ALA A 422 9.08 -18.81 -21.97
C ALA A 422 9.26 -20.14 -22.75
N CYS A 423 8.18 -20.82 -23.12
CA CYS A 423 8.24 -22.07 -23.91
C CYS A 423 7.92 -21.89 -25.41
N GLN A 424 7.68 -20.68 -25.91
CA GLN A 424 7.39 -20.46 -27.35
C GLN A 424 8.54 -19.85 -28.16
N ASN A 425 9.70 -19.56 -27.56
CA ASN A 425 10.88 -19.04 -28.30
C ASN A 425 12.10 -19.97 -28.21
N ALA A 426 11.88 -21.27 -28.13
CA ALA A 426 12.92 -22.28 -28.32
C ALA A 426 12.44 -23.29 -29.36
N PHE A 427 12.44 -22.82 -30.66
CA PHE A 427 12.61 -23.64 -31.87
C PHE A 427 13.00 -22.72 -33.02
#